data_e97c09e821321ac9a48a144bae3cdf6e
#
_entry.id   e97c09e821321ac9a48a144bae3cdf6e
#
_cell.length_a   1.000
_cell.length_b   1.000
_cell.length_c   1.000
_cell.angle_alpha   90.00
_cell.angle_beta   90.00
_cell.angle_gamma   90.00
#
_symmetry.space_group_name_H-M   'P 1'
#
loop_
_entity.id
_entity.type
_entity.pdbx_description
1 polymer ?
#
loop_
_entity_poly.entity_id
_entity_poly.type
_entity_poly.pdbx_seq_one_letter_code
_entity_poly.pdbx_strand_id
1 'polypeptide(L)'
;MAVTKIWNIRGKAGSPLEYIANPEKTEREFTEPEKQALQDVIAYTTNEDKTEKFYYTSGINCSVEFARDQFDTVKMRFGKYDGNVAYHAYQSFREGEVMPDEAHAIGVQLAKELWGDRFQMVVATHVNTKCVHNHIVINSVSFKDGGKFHDCKDTYRQLRETSDRICQARGLSIVENPKGKGVSQYVYKMEKAGMPTRYNVARQ
;
A
#
# COMPACT_ATOMS: atom_id res chain seq x y z
N MET A 1 8.36 -13.47 -0.78
CA MET A 1 8.42 -13.21 0.68
C MET A 1 7.83 -11.84 0.94
N ALA A 2 6.71 -11.78 1.65
CA ALA A 2 6.03 -10.51 1.93
C ALA A 2 6.74 -9.73 3.05
N VAL A 3 6.98 -8.45 2.81
CA VAL A 3 7.58 -7.53 3.79
C VAL A 3 6.61 -6.39 4.04
N THR A 4 6.38 -6.05 5.30
CA THR A 4 5.45 -5.00 5.70
C THR A 4 6.14 -3.89 6.49
N LYS A 5 5.65 -2.65 6.34
CA LYS A 5 6.09 -1.47 7.07
C LYS A 5 4.94 -0.47 7.20
N ILE A 6 4.92 0.33 8.27
CA ILE A 6 4.00 1.45 8.44
C ILE A 6 4.74 2.66 9.03
N TRP A 7 4.34 3.86 8.64
CA TRP A 7 4.87 5.12 9.19
C TRP A 7 3.85 6.25 9.08
N ASN A 8 4.03 7.28 9.87
CA ASN A 8 3.17 8.46 9.88
C ASN A 8 3.54 9.46 8.77
N ILE A 9 2.56 10.24 8.36
CA ILE A 9 2.70 11.34 7.40
C ILE A 9 2.31 12.64 8.09
N ARG A 10 3.20 13.63 8.02
CA ARG A 10 2.97 14.99 8.48
C ARG A 10 2.82 15.92 7.29
N GLY A 11 2.02 16.97 7.41
CA GLY A 11 1.77 17.93 6.34
C GLY A 11 0.45 17.67 5.61
N LYS A 12 0.41 17.82 4.28
CA LYS A 12 -0.81 17.61 3.48
C LYS A 12 -0.96 16.15 3.07
N ALA A 13 -2.14 15.55 3.30
CA ALA A 13 -2.43 14.16 2.92
C ALA A 13 -2.47 13.92 1.39
N GLY A 14 -2.65 14.98 0.58
CA GLY A 14 -2.75 14.87 -0.87
C GLY A 14 -1.51 14.29 -1.53
N SER A 15 -0.30 14.75 -1.15
CA SER A 15 0.95 14.31 -1.78
C SER A 15 1.19 12.78 -1.74
N PRO A 16 0.98 12.07 -0.61
CA PRO A 16 1.08 10.61 -0.60
C PRO A 16 0.01 9.91 -1.43
N LEU A 17 -1.24 10.42 -1.44
CA LEU A 17 -2.32 9.85 -2.24
C LEU A 17 -2.04 10.00 -3.74
N GLU A 18 -1.57 11.16 -4.18
CA GLU A 18 -1.15 11.42 -5.56
C GLU A 18 0.01 10.50 -5.97
N TYR A 19 1.00 10.31 -5.09
CA TYR A 19 2.14 9.43 -5.36
C TYR A 19 1.73 7.96 -5.55
N ILE A 20 0.88 7.41 -4.68
CA ILE A 20 0.50 6.00 -4.74
C ILE A 20 -0.50 5.70 -5.87
N ALA A 21 -1.35 6.67 -6.21
CA ALA A 21 -2.34 6.55 -7.28
C ALA A 21 -1.81 7.00 -8.65
N ASN A 22 -0.50 7.27 -8.78
CA ASN A 22 0.10 7.70 -10.05
C ASN A 22 -0.11 6.62 -11.13
N PRO A 23 -0.77 6.94 -12.26
CA PRO A 23 -1.03 6.01 -13.36
C PRO A 23 0.22 5.28 -13.88
N GLU A 24 1.35 5.96 -14.04
CA GLU A 24 2.61 5.35 -14.50
C GLU A 24 3.09 4.20 -13.61
N LYS A 25 2.61 4.10 -12.36
CA LYS A 25 3.01 3.08 -11.39
C LYS A 25 1.96 2.00 -11.18
N THR A 26 0.70 2.33 -11.42
CA THR A 26 -0.46 1.46 -11.18
C THR A 26 -1.06 0.87 -12.45
N GLU A 27 -0.67 1.38 -13.62
CA GLU A 27 -1.08 0.83 -14.91
C GLU A 27 -0.25 -0.40 -15.28
N ARG A 28 -0.90 -1.38 -15.88
CA ARG A 28 -0.27 -2.53 -16.53
C ARG A 28 -0.39 -2.36 -18.05
N GLU A 29 0.72 -2.49 -18.76
CA GLU A 29 0.65 -2.69 -20.22
C GLU A 29 0.14 -4.10 -20.52
N PHE A 30 -0.96 -4.17 -21.27
CA PHE A 30 -1.51 -5.42 -21.77
C PHE A 30 -0.75 -5.89 -23.00
N THR A 31 -0.55 -7.20 -23.12
CA THR A 31 -0.07 -7.81 -24.37
C THR A 31 -1.15 -7.66 -25.45
N GLU A 32 -0.76 -7.68 -26.74
CA GLU A 32 -1.72 -7.53 -27.84
C GLU A 32 -2.87 -8.57 -27.81
N PRO A 33 -2.66 -9.86 -27.46
CA PRO A 33 -3.76 -10.80 -27.28
C PRO A 33 -4.72 -10.43 -26.13
N GLU A 34 -4.20 -9.87 -25.03
CA GLU A 34 -5.04 -9.41 -23.91
C GLU A 34 -5.85 -8.17 -24.28
N LYS A 35 -5.25 -7.25 -25.05
CA LYS A 35 -5.96 -6.06 -25.60
C LYS A 35 -7.09 -6.49 -26.53
N GLN A 36 -6.87 -7.48 -27.41
CA GLN A 36 -7.89 -7.97 -28.33
C GLN A 36 -9.03 -8.64 -27.57
N ALA A 37 -8.74 -9.52 -26.59
CA ALA A 37 -9.76 -10.16 -25.76
C ALA A 37 -10.58 -9.13 -24.98
N LEU A 38 -9.94 -8.05 -24.51
CA LEU A 38 -10.61 -6.93 -23.82
C LEU A 38 -11.51 -6.16 -24.78
N GLN A 39 -11.03 -5.86 -26.01
CA GLN A 39 -11.82 -5.21 -27.06
C GLN A 39 -13.06 -6.01 -27.45
N ASP A 40 -12.96 -7.32 -27.53
CA ASP A 40 -14.08 -8.21 -27.84
C ASP A 40 -15.16 -8.19 -26.74
N VAL A 41 -14.75 -8.11 -25.47
CA VAL A 41 -15.67 -7.95 -24.32
C VAL A 41 -16.26 -6.54 -24.27
N ILE A 42 -15.49 -5.51 -24.61
CA ILE A 42 -15.92 -4.11 -24.61
C ILE A 42 -16.89 -3.83 -25.76
N ALA A 43 -16.68 -4.39 -26.94
CA ALA A 43 -17.59 -4.31 -28.07
C ALA A 43 -19.00 -4.85 -27.75
N TYR A 44 -19.08 -5.74 -26.75
CA TYR A 44 -20.33 -6.30 -26.25
C TYR A 44 -21.02 -5.42 -25.18
N THR A 45 -20.31 -4.54 -24.49
CA THR A 45 -20.82 -3.78 -23.33
C THR A 45 -20.89 -2.25 -23.49
N THR A 46 -20.60 -1.71 -24.69
CA THR A 46 -20.72 -0.29 -25.10
C THR A 46 -20.68 0.76 -23.99
N ASN A 47 -19.48 1.30 -23.73
CA ASN A 47 -19.27 2.73 -23.44
C ASN A 47 -17.79 3.09 -23.65
N GLU A 48 -17.51 3.83 -24.72
CA GLU A 48 -16.18 3.98 -25.32
C GLU A 48 -15.15 4.79 -24.52
N ASP A 49 -15.48 5.42 -23.39
CA ASP A 49 -14.60 6.41 -22.77
C ASP A 49 -13.98 6.03 -21.40
N LYS A 50 -14.20 4.82 -20.87
CA LYS A 50 -13.77 4.52 -19.48
C LYS A 50 -12.98 3.23 -19.24
N THR A 51 -12.61 2.44 -20.22
CA THR A 51 -12.18 1.05 -20.00
C THR A 51 -10.78 0.65 -20.43
N GLU A 52 -9.93 1.55 -20.91
CA GLU A 52 -8.59 1.17 -21.40
C GLU A 52 -7.51 1.05 -20.31
N LYS A 53 -7.81 1.39 -19.06
CA LYS A 53 -6.78 1.41 -18.00
C LYS A 53 -7.24 0.68 -16.74
N PHE A 54 -6.69 -0.51 -16.49
CA PHE A 54 -6.81 -1.17 -15.20
C PHE A 54 -5.90 -0.48 -14.18
N TYR A 55 -6.48 0.38 -13.35
CA TYR A 55 -5.77 0.97 -12.22
C TYR A 55 -5.82 0.02 -11.03
N TYR A 56 -4.66 -0.45 -10.58
CA TYR A 56 -4.56 -1.19 -9.33
C TYR A 56 -4.68 -0.24 -8.13
N THR A 57 -5.83 0.42 -8.04
CA THR A 57 -6.14 1.39 -6.98
C THR A 57 -7.56 1.16 -6.47
N SER A 58 -7.73 1.05 -5.16
CA SER A 58 -9.03 0.84 -4.50
C SER A 58 -9.21 1.76 -3.30
N GLY A 59 -10.39 2.37 -3.20
CA GLY A 59 -10.84 3.08 -2.00
C GLY A 59 -11.54 2.14 -1.01
N ILE A 60 -11.28 2.30 0.26
CA ILE A 60 -11.99 1.62 1.35
C ILE A 60 -12.62 2.70 2.21
N ASN A 61 -13.94 2.70 2.33
CA ASN A 61 -14.74 3.75 2.99
C ASN A 61 -14.54 5.15 2.39
N CYS A 62 -13.97 5.26 1.20
CA CYS A 62 -13.81 6.49 0.43
C CYS A 62 -13.73 6.19 -1.06
N SER A 63 -13.97 7.21 -1.89
CA SER A 63 -13.62 7.18 -3.31
C SER A 63 -12.14 7.51 -3.48
N VAL A 64 -11.45 6.84 -4.40
CA VAL A 64 -10.04 7.13 -4.72
C VAL A 64 -9.89 8.57 -5.21
N GLU A 65 -10.76 8.99 -6.11
CA GLU A 65 -10.76 10.32 -6.73
C GLU A 65 -10.91 11.47 -5.71
N PHE A 66 -11.77 11.27 -4.69
CA PHE A 66 -12.07 12.28 -3.67
C PHE A 66 -11.49 11.94 -2.29
N ALA A 67 -10.55 11.02 -2.21
CA ALA A 67 -10.03 10.51 -0.93
C ALA A 67 -9.47 11.63 -0.04
N ARG A 68 -8.77 12.59 -0.62
CA ARG A 68 -8.23 13.74 0.10
C ARG A 68 -9.32 14.55 0.79
N ASP A 69 -10.34 14.96 0.03
CA ASP A 69 -11.41 15.81 0.54
C ASP A 69 -12.28 15.06 1.56
N GLN A 70 -12.49 13.75 1.33
CA GLN A 70 -13.19 12.88 2.26
C GLN A 70 -12.40 12.66 3.56
N PHE A 71 -11.08 12.51 3.49
CA PHE A 71 -10.21 12.45 4.67
C PHE A 71 -10.30 13.74 5.49
N ASP A 72 -10.22 14.87 4.82
CA ASP A 72 -10.30 16.17 5.47
C ASP A 72 -11.71 16.45 6.03
N THR A 73 -12.78 16.01 5.34
CA THR A 73 -14.17 16.10 5.84
C THR A 73 -14.33 15.35 7.17
N VAL A 74 -13.75 14.14 7.30
CA VAL A 74 -13.79 13.39 8.57
C VAL A 74 -13.05 14.14 9.67
N LYS A 75 -11.86 14.70 9.39
CA LYS A 75 -11.11 15.50 10.36
C LYS A 75 -11.88 16.75 10.78
N MET A 76 -12.53 17.43 9.83
CA MET A 76 -13.40 18.58 10.09
C MET A 76 -14.55 18.21 11.02
N ARG A 77 -15.26 17.12 10.70
CA ARG A 77 -16.39 16.64 11.51
C ARG A 77 -16.04 16.43 12.98
N PHE A 78 -14.83 15.97 13.26
CA PHE A 78 -14.38 15.68 14.63
C PHE A 78 -13.44 16.72 15.22
N GLY A 79 -13.16 17.84 14.52
CA GLY A 79 -12.23 18.90 14.98
C GLY A 79 -10.80 18.41 15.19
N LYS A 80 -10.31 17.46 14.37
CA LYS A 80 -8.99 16.81 14.53
C LYS A 80 -8.02 17.23 13.42
N TYR A 81 -7.59 18.48 13.45
CA TYR A 81 -6.69 19.04 12.43
C TYR A 81 -5.20 18.90 12.75
N ASP A 82 -4.87 18.66 14.02
CA ASP A 82 -3.50 18.64 14.53
C ASP A 82 -2.82 17.26 14.37
N GLY A 83 -1.49 17.29 14.27
CA GLY A 83 -0.63 16.10 14.30
C GLY A 83 -0.47 15.41 12.94
N ASN A 84 -0.51 14.08 12.94
CA ASN A 84 -0.34 13.30 11.72
C ASN A 84 -1.59 13.39 10.86
N VAL A 85 -1.43 13.68 9.56
CA VAL A 85 -2.55 13.82 8.62
C VAL A 85 -2.98 12.48 8.03
N ALA A 86 -2.07 11.54 7.93
CA ALA A 86 -2.31 10.18 7.45
C ALA A 86 -1.20 9.23 7.93
N TYR A 87 -1.39 7.95 7.68
CA TYR A 87 -0.36 6.93 7.83
C TYR A 87 -0.18 6.19 6.52
N HIS A 88 1.01 5.69 6.28
CA HIS A 88 1.36 4.96 5.08
C HIS A 88 1.87 3.58 5.46
N ALA A 89 1.14 2.55 5.09
CA ALA A 89 1.59 1.17 5.20
C ALA A 89 2.06 0.66 3.83
N TYR A 90 2.94 -0.32 3.86
CA TYR A 90 3.58 -0.91 2.71
C TYR A 90 3.64 -2.42 2.86
N GLN A 91 3.34 -3.16 1.78
CA GLN A 91 3.47 -4.60 1.69
C GLN A 91 4.15 -4.94 0.36
N SER A 92 5.29 -5.61 0.38
CA SER A 92 6.05 -5.98 -0.83
C SER A 92 6.20 -7.48 -0.94
N PHE A 93 6.15 -7.99 -2.15
CA PHE A 93 6.29 -9.39 -2.48
C PHE A 93 7.66 -9.67 -3.12
N ARG A 94 8.07 -10.91 -3.14
CA ARG A 94 9.27 -11.33 -3.86
C ARG A 94 9.04 -11.23 -5.36
N GLU A 95 10.09 -10.93 -6.12
CA GLU A 95 10.06 -10.88 -7.60
C GLU A 95 9.50 -12.18 -8.18
N GLY A 96 8.48 -12.05 -9.05
CA GLY A 96 7.85 -13.18 -9.75
C GLY A 96 6.97 -14.09 -8.89
N GLU A 97 6.73 -13.77 -7.62
CA GLU A 97 5.99 -14.62 -6.69
C GLU A 97 4.46 -14.43 -6.77
N VAL A 98 4.00 -13.25 -7.18
CA VAL A 98 2.58 -12.90 -7.21
C VAL A 98 2.26 -12.06 -8.44
N MET A 99 1.09 -12.31 -9.02
CA MET A 99 0.57 -11.47 -10.11
C MET A 99 -0.02 -10.16 -9.56
N PRO A 100 -0.02 -9.06 -10.34
CA PRO A 100 -0.53 -7.77 -9.89
C PRO A 100 -1.96 -7.80 -9.34
N ASP A 101 -2.87 -8.51 -10.00
CA ASP A 101 -4.27 -8.65 -9.56
C ASP A 101 -4.38 -9.29 -8.18
N GLU A 102 -3.62 -10.37 -7.97
CA GLU A 102 -3.58 -11.07 -6.70
C GLU A 102 -2.92 -10.23 -5.61
N ALA A 103 -1.81 -9.55 -5.92
CA ALA A 103 -1.15 -8.63 -5.00
C ALA A 103 -2.11 -7.52 -4.55
N HIS A 104 -2.88 -6.95 -5.49
CA HIS A 104 -3.88 -5.92 -5.18
C HIS A 104 -4.99 -6.48 -4.28
N ALA A 105 -5.54 -7.64 -4.62
CA ALA A 105 -6.56 -8.31 -3.81
C ALA A 105 -6.07 -8.59 -2.37
N ILE A 106 -4.82 -9.01 -2.21
CA ILE A 106 -4.17 -9.20 -0.90
C ILE A 106 -4.07 -7.88 -0.14
N GLY A 107 -3.63 -6.80 -0.78
CA GLY A 107 -3.52 -5.47 -0.17
C GLY A 107 -4.86 -4.93 0.30
N VAL A 108 -5.90 -5.08 -0.51
CA VAL A 108 -7.28 -4.68 -0.16
C VAL A 108 -7.82 -5.51 1.00
N GLN A 109 -7.62 -6.82 0.96
CA GLN A 109 -8.03 -7.72 2.05
C GLN A 109 -7.33 -7.35 3.36
N LEU A 110 -6.01 -7.16 3.33
CA LEU A 110 -5.19 -6.77 4.49
C LEU A 110 -5.70 -5.46 5.12
N ALA A 111 -5.92 -4.44 4.31
CA ALA A 111 -6.41 -3.14 4.77
C ALA A 111 -7.81 -3.23 5.37
N LYS A 112 -8.73 -3.96 4.73
CA LYS A 112 -10.09 -4.17 5.22
C LYS A 112 -10.12 -4.90 6.56
N GLU A 113 -9.37 -5.99 6.69
CA GLU A 113 -9.35 -6.78 7.92
C GLU A 113 -8.77 -6.01 9.11
N LEU A 114 -7.73 -5.21 8.89
CA LEU A 114 -7.09 -4.49 9.99
C LEU A 114 -7.82 -3.22 10.41
N TRP A 115 -8.33 -2.45 9.46
CA TRP A 115 -8.75 -1.08 9.74
C TRP A 115 -10.06 -0.66 9.04
N GLY A 116 -10.66 -1.55 8.21
CA GLY A 116 -11.80 -1.21 7.37
C GLY A 116 -13.08 -0.84 8.11
N ASP A 117 -13.21 -1.24 9.37
CA ASP A 117 -14.36 -0.91 10.20
C ASP A 117 -14.34 0.54 10.75
N ARG A 118 -13.16 1.20 10.71
CA ARG A 118 -12.96 2.50 11.38
C ARG A 118 -12.33 3.58 10.53
N PHE A 119 -11.51 3.22 9.54
CA PHE A 119 -10.73 4.20 8.80
C PHE A 119 -11.01 4.20 7.31
N GLN A 120 -10.91 5.38 6.71
CA GLN A 120 -10.87 5.56 5.26
C GLN A 120 -9.46 5.26 4.78
N MET A 121 -9.34 4.54 3.66
CA MET A 121 -8.04 4.15 3.12
C MET A 121 -8.04 4.12 1.60
N VAL A 122 -6.86 4.34 1.02
CA VAL A 122 -6.59 4.07 -0.40
C VAL A 122 -5.49 3.03 -0.49
N VAL A 123 -5.75 1.98 -1.24
CA VAL A 123 -4.79 0.91 -1.56
C VAL A 123 -4.39 1.07 -3.01
N ALA A 124 -3.08 1.11 -3.28
CA ALA A 124 -2.54 1.14 -4.65
C ALA A 124 -1.41 0.12 -4.78
N THR A 125 -1.42 -0.65 -5.87
CA THR A 125 -0.40 -1.65 -6.17
C THR A 125 0.51 -1.14 -7.28
N HIS A 126 1.78 -1.01 -6.98
CA HIS A 126 2.79 -0.61 -7.95
C HIS A 126 3.37 -1.82 -8.66
N VAL A 127 3.33 -1.77 -10.00
CA VAL A 127 3.74 -2.87 -10.89
C VAL A 127 4.96 -2.53 -11.75
N ASN A 128 5.42 -1.28 -11.72
CA ASN A 128 6.55 -0.77 -12.50
C ASN A 128 7.93 -1.11 -11.92
N THR A 129 7.99 -2.00 -10.94
CA THR A 129 9.22 -2.46 -10.29
C THR A 129 9.31 -3.98 -10.33
N LYS A 130 10.51 -4.52 -10.16
CA LYS A 130 10.74 -5.99 -10.12
C LYS A 130 9.91 -6.70 -9.05
N CYS A 131 9.68 -6.02 -7.91
CA CYS A 131 8.88 -6.53 -6.81
C CYS A 131 7.54 -5.81 -6.80
N VAL A 132 6.47 -6.51 -7.11
CA VAL A 132 5.11 -5.96 -6.94
C VAL A 132 4.89 -5.61 -5.47
N HIS A 133 4.27 -4.46 -5.21
CA HIS A 133 4.07 -4.01 -3.83
C HIS A 133 2.85 -3.12 -3.68
N ASN A 134 2.21 -3.25 -2.54
CA ASN A 134 1.05 -2.47 -2.15
C ASN A 134 1.45 -1.29 -1.28
N HIS A 135 0.85 -0.15 -1.56
CA HIS A 135 0.82 1.02 -0.70
C HIS A 135 -0.59 1.19 -0.14
N ILE A 136 -0.70 1.46 1.15
CA ILE A 136 -1.98 1.70 1.84
C ILE A 136 -1.86 3.03 2.56
N VAL A 137 -2.61 4.04 2.13
CA VAL A 137 -2.70 5.32 2.83
C VAL A 137 -3.96 5.32 3.70
N ILE A 138 -3.79 5.57 4.98
CA ILE A 138 -4.82 5.47 6.00
C ILE A 138 -5.12 6.86 6.55
N ASN A 139 -6.39 7.29 6.60
CA ASN A 139 -6.76 8.53 7.28
C ASN A 139 -6.39 8.44 8.76
N SER A 140 -5.81 9.52 9.31
CA SER A 140 -5.40 9.55 10.71
C SER A 140 -6.55 9.63 11.71
N VAL A 141 -7.78 9.87 11.23
CA VAL A 141 -8.98 10.01 12.07
C VAL A 141 -10.04 9.02 11.62
N SER A 142 -10.58 8.28 12.58
CA SER A 142 -11.67 7.33 12.37
C SER A 142 -12.96 8.05 11.98
N PHE A 143 -13.60 7.60 10.91
CA PHE A 143 -14.89 8.12 10.48
C PHE A 143 -16.03 7.72 11.42
N LYS A 144 -15.84 6.68 12.22
CA LYS A 144 -16.85 6.10 13.10
C LYS A 144 -16.98 6.85 14.43
N ASP A 145 -15.85 7.18 15.06
CA ASP A 145 -15.81 7.73 16.42
C ASP A 145 -14.85 8.90 16.61
N GLY A 146 -14.16 9.34 15.54
CA GLY A 146 -13.18 10.44 15.61
C GLY A 146 -11.89 10.07 16.36
N GLY A 147 -11.71 8.81 16.73
CA GLY A 147 -10.47 8.34 17.36
C GLY A 147 -9.29 8.46 16.40
N LYS A 148 -8.13 8.95 16.91
CA LYS A 148 -6.91 9.00 16.09
C LYS A 148 -6.33 7.61 15.88
N PHE A 149 -5.78 7.36 14.68
CA PHE A 149 -5.01 6.15 14.40
C PHE A 149 -3.78 6.10 15.32
N HIS A 150 -3.55 4.96 15.91
CA HIS A 150 -2.46 4.77 16.85
C HIS A 150 -1.39 3.86 16.24
N ASP A 151 -0.26 4.47 15.87
CA ASP A 151 0.92 3.76 15.37
C ASP A 151 1.78 3.32 16.54
N CYS A 152 1.70 2.04 16.89
CA CYS A 152 2.43 1.46 18.01
C CYS A 152 2.98 0.06 17.64
N LYS A 153 3.72 -0.56 18.54
CA LYS A 153 4.30 -1.89 18.32
C LYS A 153 3.24 -2.96 18.01
N ASP A 154 2.06 -2.84 18.62
CA ASP A 154 0.97 -3.80 18.40
C ASP A 154 0.36 -3.63 17.01
N THR A 155 0.15 -2.40 16.55
CA THR A 155 -0.31 -2.12 15.18
C THR A 155 0.66 -2.70 14.15
N TYR A 156 1.95 -2.54 14.38
CA TYR A 156 2.99 -3.09 13.50
C TYR A 156 3.02 -4.62 13.53
N ARG A 157 2.85 -5.22 14.70
CA ARG A 157 2.76 -6.67 14.86
C ARG A 157 1.54 -7.22 14.13
N GLN A 158 0.36 -6.65 14.36
CA GLN A 158 -0.88 -7.04 13.68
C GLN A 158 -0.78 -6.94 12.17
N LEU A 159 -0.19 -5.85 11.65
CA LEU A 159 0.05 -5.69 10.22
C LEU A 159 0.87 -6.85 9.64
N ARG A 160 1.95 -7.23 10.32
CA ARG A 160 2.82 -8.33 9.90
C ARG A 160 2.10 -9.68 9.98
N GLU A 161 1.53 -10.01 11.13
CA GLU A 161 0.87 -11.29 11.37
C GLU A 161 -0.31 -11.51 10.41
N THR A 162 -1.12 -10.47 10.17
CA THR A 162 -2.23 -10.54 9.22
C THR A 162 -1.74 -10.69 7.79
N SER A 163 -0.71 -9.94 7.39
CA SER A 163 -0.07 -10.08 6.08
C SER A 163 0.48 -11.48 5.87
N ASP A 164 1.22 -12.01 6.84
CA ASP A 164 1.82 -13.35 6.77
C ASP A 164 0.73 -14.43 6.65
N ARG A 165 -0.33 -14.34 7.45
CA ARG A 165 -1.47 -15.26 7.40
C ARG A 165 -2.17 -15.25 6.02
N ILE A 166 -2.42 -14.05 5.45
CA ILE A 166 -3.06 -13.92 4.14
C ILE A 166 -2.16 -14.49 3.04
N CYS A 167 -0.86 -14.22 3.11
CA CYS A 167 0.13 -14.73 2.16
C CYS A 167 0.25 -16.26 2.22
N GLN A 168 0.35 -16.84 3.43
CA GLN A 168 0.41 -18.29 3.63
C GLN A 168 -0.83 -19.00 3.11
N ALA A 169 -2.03 -18.44 3.36
CA ALA A 169 -3.29 -19.00 2.85
C ALA A 169 -3.36 -19.04 1.31
N ARG A 170 -2.49 -18.29 0.62
CA ARG A 170 -2.36 -18.24 -0.85
C ARG A 170 -1.09 -18.93 -1.37
N GLY A 171 -0.36 -19.64 -0.50
CA GLY A 171 0.88 -20.32 -0.87
C GLY A 171 2.06 -19.40 -1.15
N LEU A 172 1.99 -18.12 -0.74
CA LEU A 172 3.08 -17.15 -0.90
C LEU A 172 4.07 -17.26 0.26
N SER A 173 5.34 -16.94 -0.02
CA SER A 173 6.39 -17.00 0.99
C SER A 173 6.30 -15.83 1.98
N ILE A 174 6.62 -16.12 3.24
CA ILE A 174 6.70 -15.16 4.33
C ILE A 174 8.14 -15.03 4.85
N VAL A 175 8.38 -14.01 5.69
CA VAL A 175 9.67 -13.87 6.40
C VAL A 175 9.65 -14.77 7.63
N GLU A 176 10.19 -15.97 7.48
CA GLU A 176 10.45 -16.85 8.63
C GLU A 176 11.66 -16.37 9.42
N ASN A 177 11.52 -16.26 10.73
CA ASN A 177 12.60 -15.90 11.67
C ASN A 177 13.39 -14.62 11.26
N PRO A 178 12.77 -13.44 11.29
CA PRO A 178 13.46 -12.20 10.95
C PRO A 178 14.66 -12.00 11.89
N LYS A 179 15.88 -12.15 11.36
CA LYS A 179 17.12 -12.00 12.13
C LYS A 179 17.36 -10.52 12.45
N GLY A 180 17.24 -10.15 13.71
CA GLY A 180 17.71 -8.88 14.25
C GLY A 180 16.91 -7.63 13.85
N LYS A 181 17.37 -6.48 14.31
CA LYS A 181 16.86 -5.17 13.87
C LYS A 181 17.35 -4.91 12.45
N GLY A 182 16.44 -4.65 11.51
CA GLY A 182 16.80 -4.21 10.17
C GLY A 182 17.71 -2.98 10.21
N VAL A 183 18.69 -2.90 9.32
CA VAL A 183 19.50 -1.70 9.15
C VAL A 183 18.70 -0.62 8.40
N SER A 184 18.99 0.66 8.67
CA SER A 184 18.36 1.74 7.93
C SER A 184 18.69 1.63 6.43
N GLN A 185 17.81 2.16 5.57
CA GLN A 185 18.04 2.18 4.12
C GLN A 185 19.37 2.86 3.74
N TYR A 186 19.78 3.87 4.50
CA TYR A 186 21.08 4.53 4.34
C TYR A 186 22.23 3.54 4.60
N VAL A 187 22.22 2.84 5.73
CA VAL A 187 23.26 1.86 6.08
C VAL A 187 23.30 0.73 5.04
N TYR A 188 22.16 0.21 4.61
CA TYR A 188 22.09 -0.80 3.56
C TYR A 188 22.70 -0.33 2.23
N LYS A 189 22.39 0.91 1.79
CA LYS A 189 22.96 1.49 0.56
C LYS A 189 24.49 1.67 0.67
N MET A 190 24.97 2.11 1.84
CA MET A 190 26.39 2.29 2.10
C MET A 190 27.14 0.95 2.14
N GLU A 191 26.57 -0.07 2.79
CA GLU A 191 27.12 -1.43 2.79
C GLU A 191 27.23 -1.99 1.36
N LYS A 192 26.18 -1.83 0.56
CA LYS A 192 26.17 -2.26 -0.85
C LYS A 192 27.17 -1.51 -1.71
N ALA A 193 27.47 -0.24 -1.38
CA ALA A 193 28.49 0.59 -2.04
C ALA A 193 29.90 0.37 -1.50
N GLY A 194 30.10 -0.55 -0.53
CA GLY A 194 31.40 -0.78 0.12
C GLY A 194 31.89 0.38 0.98
N MET A 195 30.99 1.32 1.35
CA MET A 195 31.37 2.50 2.14
C MET A 195 31.25 2.24 3.64
N PRO A 196 32.24 2.63 4.46
CA PRO A 196 32.20 2.45 5.90
C PRO A 196 31.12 3.36 6.53
N THR A 197 30.32 2.78 7.43
CA THR A 197 29.37 3.50 8.28
C THR A 197 29.65 3.16 9.74
N ARG A 198 29.21 3.99 10.69
CA ARG A 198 29.30 3.69 12.13
C ARG A 198 28.76 2.31 12.49
N TYR A 199 27.78 1.81 11.73
CA TYR A 199 27.08 0.56 12.01
C TYR A 199 27.77 -0.66 11.41
N ASN A 200 28.41 -0.55 10.23
CA ASN A 200 29.12 -1.69 9.64
C ASN A 200 30.54 -1.84 10.19
N VAL A 201 31.18 -0.74 10.60
CA VAL A 201 32.49 -0.78 11.30
C VAL A 201 32.35 -1.40 12.72
N ALA A 202 31.25 -1.16 13.41
CA ALA A 202 31.03 -1.73 14.76
C ALA A 202 30.56 -3.21 14.76
N ARG A 203 30.36 -3.83 13.56
CA ARG A 203 29.95 -5.23 13.41
C ARG A 203 31.09 -6.16 13.00
N GLN A 204 32.28 -5.61 12.69
CA GLN A 204 33.52 -6.36 12.51
C GLN A 204 34.22 -6.55 13.87
#